data_a1b67c855097f295c3735d4f9b2f358f
#
_entry.id   a1b67c855097f295c3735d4f9b2f358f
#
_cell.length_a   1.000
_cell.length_b   1.000
_cell.length_c   1.000
_cell.angle_alpha   90.00
_cell.angle_beta   90.00
_cell.angle_gamma   90.00
#
_symmetry.space_group_name_H-M   'P 1'
#
loop_
_entity.id
_entity.type
_entity.pdbx_description
1 polymer ?
#
loop_
_entity_poly.entity_id
_entity_poly.type
_entity_poly.pdbx_seq_one_letter_code
_entity_poly.pdbx_strand_id
1 'polypeptide(L)'
;IDWSPHGIRNGIRHVLQDPQWGEHIKGIPGGRDVGQELVNTYYSKVKNLPRYNGCTSYADFRELLEKEKDIDAVKVMTPDHLHAYISIAAMKKGKHVVIHKPIANRMYEARLTIDTARKTGVSTHLLAWSKRSDMERVNQWIKAGEIGTLREIHNWSNRPVWPQWTSIPTDTPPIPEGFDWDLWLGVV
;
A
#
# COMPACT_ATOMS: atom_id res chain seq x y z
N ILE A 1 8.67 -0.50 -1.07
CA ILE A 1 7.79 -1.69 -1.08
C ILE A 1 8.46 -2.72 -0.20
N ASP A 2 7.88 -2.99 0.97
CA ASP A 2 8.39 -4.02 1.87
C ASP A 2 8.06 -5.39 1.30
N TRP A 3 8.95 -5.88 0.48
CA TRP A 3 8.87 -7.17 -0.16
C TRP A 3 9.55 -8.22 0.72
N SER A 4 8.98 -8.52 1.88
CA SER A 4 9.43 -9.73 2.54
C SER A 4 9.07 -10.93 1.64
N PRO A 5 10.03 -11.78 1.31
CA PRO A 5 9.78 -12.95 0.47
C PRO A 5 8.65 -13.85 0.98
N HIS A 6 8.34 -13.76 2.27
CA HIS A 6 7.30 -14.54 2.92
C HIS A 6 5.88 -14.01 2.69
N GLY A 7 5.68 -12.69 2.61
CA GLY A 7 4.35 -12.09 2.40
C GLY A 7 3.80 -12.37 1.01
N ILE A 8 4.65 -12.22 0.00
CA ILE A 8 4.25 -12.47 -1.39
C ILE A 8 4.04 -13.95 -1.65
N ARG A 9 4.94 -14.81 -1.17
CA ARG A 9 4.80 -16.26 -1.34
C ARG A 9 3.48 -16.79 -0.83
N ASN A 10 3.02 -16.33 0.32
CA ASN A 10 1.76 -16.78 0.90
C ASN A 10 0.55 -16.21 0.19
N GLY A 11 0.56 -14.94 -0.17
CA GLY A 11 -0.54 -14.31 -0.92
C GLY A 11 -0.68 -14.88 -2.34
N ILE A 12 0.42 -15.06 -3.05
CA ILE A 12 0.41 -15.59 -4.42
C ILE A 12 0.09 -17.07 -4.46
N ARG A 13 0.60 -17.88 -3.55
CA ARG A 13 0.21 -19.29 -3.44
C ARG A 13 -1.28 -19.47 -3.20
N HIS A 14 -1.89 -18.62 -2.37
CA HIS A 14 -3.34 -18.66 -2.14
C HIS A 14 -4.16 -18.25 -3.36
N VAL A 15 -3.67 -17.27 -4.12
CA VAL A 15 -4.41 -16.71 -5.26
C VAL A 15 -4.25 -17.57 -6.51
N LEU A 16 -3.06 -18.09 -6.74
CA LEU A 16 -2.75 -18.81 -7.99
C LEU A 16 -2.83 -20.33 -7.85
N GLN A 17 -2.78 -20.86 -6.63
CA GLN A 17 -2.78 -22.31 -6.33
C GLN A 17 -1.76 -23.12 -7.16
N ASP A 18 -0.77 -22.44 -7.73
CA ASP A 18 0.24 -23.04 -8.58
C ASP A 18 1.59 -23.13 -7.84
N PRO A 19 2.08 -24.35 -7.52
CA PRO A 19 3.34 -24.52 -6.81
C PRO A 19 4.55 -23.95 -7.58
N GLN A 20 4.49 -23.91 -8.91
CA GLN A 20 5.59 -23.43 -9.75
C GLN A 20 5.75 -21.91 -9.66
N TRP A 21 4.69 -21.17 -9.44
CA TRP A 21 4.75 -19.71 -9.25
C TRP A 21 5.57 -19.31 -8.03
N GLY A 22 5.51 -20.07 -6.96
CA GLY A 22 6.31 -19.83 -5.76
C GLY A 22 7.83 -19.97 -5.99
N GLU A 23 8.23 -20.71 -7.01
CA GLU A 23 9.63 -20.87 -7.40
C GLU A 23 10.10 -19.79 -8.39
N HIS A 24 9.25 -19.39 -9.33
CA HIS A 24 9.54 -18.31 -10.27
C HIS A 24 9.78 -16.96 -9.58
N ILE A 25 9.13 -16.74 -8.44
CA ILE A 25 9.27 -15.48 -7.66
C ILE A 25 10.48 -15.51 -6.72
N LYS A 26 11.12 -16.66 -6.54
CA LYS A 26 12.39 -16.76 -5.82
C LYS A 26 13.48 -15.98 -6.56
N GLY A 27 13.84 -14.82 -6.01
CA GLY A 27 14.90 -13.98 -6.54
C GLY A 27 14.48 -13.02 -7.66
N ILE A 28 13.20 -12.92 -7.99
CA ILE A 28 12.72 -11.87 -8.89
C ILE A 28 12.62 -10.57 -8.07
N PRO A 29 13.29 -9.50 -8.53
CA PRO A 29 13.11 -8.18 -7.93
C PRO A 29 11.63 -7.80 -7.92
N GLY A 30 11.15 -7.17 -6.86
CA GLY A 30 9.84 -6.57 -6.85
C GLY A 30 9.75 -5.49 -7.93
N GLY A 31 8.53 -5.10 -8.27
CA GLY A 31 8.35 -4.00 -9.19
C GLY A 31 7.11 -4.11 -10.05
N ARG A 32 6.98 -3.14 -10.91
CA ARG A 32 5.85 -2.95 -11.81
C ARG A 32 5.65 -4.13 -12.76
N ASP A 33 6.73 -4.60 -13.37
CA ASP A 33 6.67 -5.63 -14.40
C ASP A 33 6.28 -6.99 -13.82
N VAL A 34 6.80 -7.31 -12.64
CA VAL A 34 6.38 -8.51 -11.89
C VAL A 34 4.89 -8.46 -11.53
N GLY A 35 4.42 -7.29 -11.07
CA GLY A 35 3.00 -7.08 -10.78
C GLY A 35 2.11 -7.25 -12.02
N GLN A 36 2.53 -6.71 -13.14
CA GLN A 36 1.81 -6.82 -14.41
C GLN A 36 1.74 -8.26 -14.91
N GLU A 37 2.86 -8.97 -14.89
CA GLU A 37 2.92 -10.38 -15.28
C GLU A 37 2.01 -11.24 -14.41
N LEU A 38 2.03 -10.99 -13.09
CA LEU A 38 1.19 -11.70 -12.14
C LEU A 38 -0.30 -11.52 -12.44
N VAL A 39 -0.74 -10.28 -12.64
CA VAL A 39 -2.13 -9.95 -12.95
C VAL A 39 -2.53 -10.57 -14.29
N ASN A 40 -1.72 -10.42 -15.31
CA ASN A 40 -1.98 -10.98 -16.63
C ASN A 40 -2.12 -12.50 -16.60
N THR A 41 -1.22 -13.17 -15.88
CA THR A 41 -1.29 -14.64 -15.75
C THR A 41 -2.52 -15.08 -14.97
N TYR A 42 -2.85 -14.40 -13.88
CA TYR A 42 -4.02 -14.74 -13.09
C TYR A 42 -5.31 -14.66 -13.91
N TYR A 43 -5.55 -13.55 -14.58
CA TYR A 43 -6.79 -13.37 -15.32
C TYR A 43 -6.86 -14.16 -16.63
N SER A 44 -5.74 -14.38 -17.31
CA SER A 44 -5.72 -15.15 -18.55
C SER A 44 -5.75 -16.66 -18.30
N LYS A 45 -4.93 -17.17 -17.39
CA LYS A 45 -4.77 -18.62 -17.17
C LYS A 45 -5.66 -19.18 -16.08
N VAL A 46 -5.76 -18.49 -14.92
CA VAL A 46 -6.49 -19.01 -13.76
C VAL A 46 -7.99 -18.71 -13.87
N LYS A 47 -8.36 -17.47 -14.18
CA LYS A 47 -9.76 -17.07 -14.37
C LYS A 47 -10.29 -17.36 -15.77
N ASN A 48 -9.40 -17.57 -16.72
CA ASN A 48 -9.73 -17.85 -18.12
C ASN A 48 -10.81 -16.89 -18.68
N LEU A 49 -10.63 -15.59 -18.43
CA LEU A 49 -11.59 -14.58 -18.87
C LEU A 49 -11.42 -14.32 -20.37
N PRO A 50 -12.42 -14.61 -21.20
CA PRO A 50 -12.30 -14.53 -22.66
C PRO A 50 -12.10 -13.11 -23.22
N ARG A 51 -12.32 -12.08 -22.39
CA ARG A 51 -12.19 -10.66 -22.78
C ARG A 51 -11.13 -9.92 -21.96
N TYR A 52 -10.19 -10.64 -21.35
CA TYR A 52 -9.11 -9.98 -20.64
C TYR A 52 -8.06 -9.45 -21.62
N ASN A 53 -7.92 -8.14 -21.72
CA ASN A 53 -7.05 -7.45 -22.66
C ASN A 53 -5.65 -7.10 -22.09
N GLY A 54 -5.35 -7.58 -20.91
CA GLY A 54 -4.09 -7.27 -20.23
C GLY A 54 -4.25 -6.17 -19.17
N CYS A 55 -3.17 -5.98 -18.42
CA CYS A 55 -3.04 -4.94 -17.42
C CYS A 55 -1.97 -3.94 -17.88
N THR A 56 -2.32 -2.67 -17.98
CA THR A 56 -1.37 -1.61 -18.31
C THR A 56 -0.52 -1.26 -17.09
N SER A 57 0.76 -0.96 -17.29
CA SER A 57 1.65 -0.52 -16.24
C SER A 57 2.26 0.85 -16.54
N TYR A 58 2.46 1.65 -15.51
CA TYR A 58 3.01 3.00 -15.60
C TYR A 58 4.16 3.18 -14.61
N ALA A 59 5.18 3.90 -15.00
CA ALA A 59 6.26 4.29 -14.08
C ALA A 59 5.80 5.42 -13.16
N ASP A 60 5.04 6.35 -13.70
CA ASP A 60 4.55 7.53 -13.01
C ASP A 60 3.03 7.43 -12.78
N PHE A 61 2.60 7.56 -11.53
CA PHE A 61 1.17 7.55 -11.18
C PHE A 61 0.38 8.71 -11.80
N ARG A 62 1.05 9.83 -12.12
CA ARG A 62 0.41 10.97 -12.78
C ARG A 62 -0.02 10.61 -14.20
N GLU A 63 0.83 9.86 -14.90
CA GLU A 63 0.52 9.33 -16.23
C GLU A 63 -0.65 8.34 -16.16
N LEU A 64 -0.66 7.43 -15.17
CA LEU A 64 -1.76 6.52 -14.91
C LEU A 64 -3.07 7.29 -14.73
N LEU A 65 -3.10 8.27 -13.82
CA LEU A 65 -4.31 9.06 -13.56
C LEU A 65 -4.76 9.92 -14.75
N GLU A 66 -3.86 10.23 -15.68
CA GLU A 66 -4.18 10.99 -16.89
C GLU A 66 -4.74 10.09 -18.00
N LYS A 67 -4.17 8.90 -18.16
CA LYS A 67 -4.55 7.98 -19.26
C LYS A 67 -5.73 7.08 -18.91
N GLU A 68 -5.78 6.55 -17.70
CA GLU A 68 -6.79 5.59 -17.28
C GLU A 68 -8.02 6.29 -16.69
N LYS A 69 -8.94 6.65 -17.56
CA LYS A 69 -10.17 7.34 -17.14
C LYS A 69 -11.19 6.40 -16.50
N ASP A 70 -11.17 5.12 -16.87
CA ASP A 70 -12.16 4.11 -16.47
C ASP A 70 -11.95 3.51 -15.10
N ILE A 71 -10.82 3.78 -14.43
CA ILE A 71 -10.60 3.30 -13.08
C ILE A 71 -11.48 4.06 -12.09
N ASP A 72 -12.15 3.33 -11.20
CA ASP A 72 -13.00 3.88 -10.14
C ASP A 72 -12.21 4.15 -8.86
N ALA A 73 -11.23 3.32 -8.55
CA ALA A 73 -10.51 3.36 -7.29
C ALA A 73 -9.01 3.12 -7.46
N VAL A 74 -8.24 3.75 -6.58
CA VAL A 74 -6.78 3.61 -6.51
C VAL A 74 -6.40 3.04 -5.15
N LYS A 75 -5.56 1.99 -5.15
CA LYS A 75 -4.92 1.47 -3.95
C LYS A 75 -3.48 1.97 -3.88
N VAL A 76 -3.18 2.79 -2.87
CA VAL A 76 -1.86 3.37 -2.67
C VAL A 76 -1.07 2.52 -1.67
N MET A 77 0.00 1.90 -2.16
CA MET A 77 0.92 1.04 -1.38
C MET A 77 2.38 1.35 -1.74
N THR A 78 2.68 2.58 -1.98
CA THR A 78 4.03 3.11 -2.22
C THR A 78 4.78 3.30 -0.90
N PRO A 79 6.03 3.80 -0.90
CA PRO A 79 6.67 4.26 0.33
C PRO A 79 5.84 5.32 1.07
N ASP A 80 5.96 5.33 2.39
CA ASP A 80 5.11 6.11 3.31
C ASP A 80 5.02 7.60 2.95
N HIS A 81 6.12 8.20 2.50
CA HIS A 81 6.21 9.62 2.15
C HIS A 81 5.43 10.00 0.88
N LEU A 82 5.05 9.02 0.06
CA LEU A 82 4.25 9.24 -1.15
C LEU A 82 2.74 9.03 -0.93
N HIS A 83 2.32 8.45 0.20
CA HIS A 83 0.93 8.07 0.43
C HIS A 83 -0.04 9.24 0.28
N ALA A 84 0.20 10.34 1.01
CA ALA A 84 -0.66 11.51 0.95
C ALA A 84 -0.68 12.15 -0.43
N TYR A 85 0.49 12.29 -1.04
CA TYR A 85 0.64 12.96 -2.33
C TYR A 85 -0.16 12.26 -3.43
N ILE A 86 0.02 10.95 -3.57
CA ILE A 86 -0.70 10.14 -4.57
C ILE A 86 -2.20 10.09 -4.28
N SER A 87 -2.56 9.91 -3.00
CA SER A 87 -3.97 9.85 -2.59
C SER A 87 -4.73 11.15 -2.89
N ILE A 88 -4.12 12.29 -2.58
CA ILE A 88 -4.70 13.60 -2.86
C ILE A 88 -4.89 13.80 -4.37
N ALA A 89 -3.89 13.41 -5.18
CA ALA A 89 -3.99 13.52 -6.63
C ALA A 89 -5.14 12.65 -7.19
N ALA A 90 -5.28 11.41 -6.71
CA ALA A 90 -6.35 10.51 -7.12
C ALA A 90 -7.73 11.04 -6.71
N MET A 91 -7.88 11.50 -5.46
CA MET A 91 -9.14 12.08 -4.97
C MET A 91 -9.57 13.32 -5.76
N LYS A 92 -8.62 14.18 -6.12
CA LYS A 92 -8.89 15.36 -6.98
C LYS A 92 -9.35 14.99 -8.38
N LYS A 93 -9.02 13.79 -8.86
CA LYS A 93 -9.52 13.22 -10.12
C LYS A 93 -10.81 12.42 -9.93
N GLY A 94 -11.45 12.51 -8.76
CA GLY A 94 -12.71 11.81 -8.46
C GLY A 94 -12.58 10.32 -8.20
N LYS A 95 -11.36 9.79 -8.02
CA LYS A 95 -11.14 8.36 -7.77
C LYS A 95 -11.28 8.04 -6.28
N HIS A 96 -11.93 6.93 -5.96
CA HIS A 96 -11.95 6.37 -4.61
C HIS A 96 -10.54 5.91 -4.21
N VAL A 97 -10.20 5.96 -2.92
CA VAL A 97 -8.82 5.66 -2.50
C VAL A 97 -8.77 4.70 -1.31
N VAL A 98 -7.97 3.66 -1.46
CA VAL A 98 -7.52 2.81 -0.36
C VAL A 98 -6.06 3.12 -0.09
N ILE A 99 -5.76 3.71 1.06
CA ILE A 99 -4.41 4.12 1.45
C ILE A 99 -3.84 3.07 2.42
N HIS A 100 -2.62 2.61 2.18
CA HIS A 100 -1.90 1.83 3.19
C HIS A 100 -1.47 2.72 4.36
N LYS A 101 -1.29 2.13 5.55
CA LYS A 101 -0.76 2.86 6.71
C LYS A 101 0.72 3.26 6.49
N PRO A 102 1.17 4.43 6.98
CA PRO A 102 0.38 5.54 7.55
C PRO A 102 -0.34 6.33 6.46
N ILE A 103 -1.31 7.13 6.84
CA ILE A 103 -2.02 8.01 5.91
C ILE A 103 -1.08 9.06 5.29
N ALA A 104 -0.09 9.49 6.05
CA ALA A 104 0.98 10.40 5.68
C ALA A 104 2.11 10.28 6.71
N ASN A 105 3.30 10.78 6.38
CA ASN A 105 4.41 10.87 7.33
C ASN A 105 4.56 12.25 7.98
N ARG A 106 3.73 13.25 7.58
CA ARG A 106 3.70 14.60 8.15
C ARG A 106 2.27 15.00 8.53
N MET A 107 2.12 15.72 9.64
CA MET A 107 0.80 16.15 10.13
C MET A 107 0.05 17.05 9.14
N TYR A 108 0.75 17.94 8.46
CA TYR A 108 0.16 18.80 7.45
C TYR A 108 -0.43 17.97 6.29
N GLU A 109 0.31 17.02 5.78
CA GLU A 109 -0.12 16.15 4.69
C GLU A 109 -1.31 15.27 5.10
N ALA A 110 -1.30 14.76 6.35
CA ALA A 110 -2.43 14.00 6.89
C ALA A 110 -3.72 14.84 6.93
N ARG A 111 -3.64 16.08 7.42
CA ARG A 111 -4.78 17.01 7.43
C ARG A 111 -5.26 17.33 6.02
N LEU A 112 -4.33 17.63 5.11
CA LEU A 112 -4.66 17.91 3.72
C LEU A 112 -5.35 16.71 3.03
N THR A 113 -4.91 15.50 3.34
CA THR A 113 -5.55 14.27 2.83
C THR A 113 -6.99 14.14 3.33
N ILE A 114 -7.22 14.34 4.62
CA ILE A 114 -8.56 14.30 5.23
C ILE A 114 -9.46 15.38 4.63
N ASP A 115 -8.96 16.60 4.52
CA ASP A 115 -9.72 17.71 3.97
C ASP A 115 -10.05 17.54 2.49
N THR A 116 -9.13 16.94 1.73
CA THR A 116 -9.37 16.60 0.33
C THR A 116 -10.45 15.54 0.21
N ALA A 117 -10.41 14.48 1.04
CA ALA A 117 -11.45 13.46 1.07
C ALA A 117 -12.85 14.07 1.35
N ARG A 118 -12.93 14.96 2.34
CA ARG A 118 -14.18 15.66 2.66
C ARG A 118 -14.69 16.55 1.52
N LYS A 119 -13.78 17.29 0.87
CA LYS A 119 -14.12 18.20 -0.24
C LYS A 119 -14.55 17.48 -1.49
N THR A 120 -13.92 16.35 -1.81
CA THR A 120 -14.24 15.60 -3.02
C THR A 120 -15.40 14.63 -2.86
N GLY A 121 -15.73 14.25 -1.61
CA GLY A 121 -16.81 13.29 -1.32
C GLY A 121 -16.54 11.85 -1.78
N VAL A 122 -15.33 11.53 -2.22
CA VAL A 122 -14.98 10.17 -2.64
C VAL A 122 -14.87 9.24 -1.42
N SER A 123 -15.10 7.95 -1.65
CA SER A 123 -14.91 6.94 -0.62
C SER A 123 -13.42 6.74 -0.34
N THR A 124 -13.06 6.71 0.93
CA THR A 124 -11.68 6.50 1.37
C THR A 124 -11.59 5.42 2.43
N HIS A 125 -10.52 4.66 2.42
CA HIS A 125 -10.26 3.62 3.41
C HIS A 125 -8.77 3.60 3.78
N LEU A 126 -8.48 3.59 5.09
CA LEU A 126 -7.12 3.37 5.59
C LEU A 126 -6.93 1.88 5.88
N LEU A 127 -6.03 1.24 5.13
CA LEU A 127 -5.68 -0.16 5.33
C LEU A 127 -4.68 -0.26 6.49
N ALA A 128 -5.18 -0.50 7.68
CA ALA A 128 -4.39 -0.74 8.88
C ALA A 128 -4.34 -2.25 9.21
N TRP A 129 -3.24 -2.68 9.79
CA TRP A 129 -3.02 -4.08 10.19
C TRP A 129 -3.66 -4.41 11.55
N SER A 130 -4.89 -3.99 11.79
CA SER A 130 -5.59 -4.34 13.02
C SER A 130 -6.53 -5.52 12.78
N LYS A 131 -6.53 -6.48 13.69
CA LYS A 131 -7.59 -7.47 13.74
C LYS A 131 -8.85 -6.79 14.26
N ARG A 132 -9.77 -6.53 13.37
CA ARG A 132 -11.02 -5.84 13.69
C ARG A 132 -11.81 -6.54 14.82
N SER A 133 -11.78 -7.87 14.84
CA SER A 133 -12.41 -8.67 15.89
C SER A 133 -11.90 -8.37 17.28
N ASP A 134 -10.59 -8.15 17.44
CA ASP A 134 -10.00 -7.85 18.75
C ASP A 134 -10.40 -6.46 19.21
N MET A 135 -10.43 -5.49 18.31
CA MET A 135 -10.88 -4.13 18.61
C MET A 135 -12.39 -4.08 18.92
N GLU A 136 -13.20 -4.85 18.24
CA GLU A 136 -14.63 -4.96 18.53
C GLU A 136 -14.87 -5.53 19.93
N ARG A 137 -14.11 -6.55 20.34
CA ARG A 137 -14.18 -7.12 21.70
C ARG A 137 -13.80 -6.10 22.78
N VAL A 138 -12.71 -5.37 22.58
CA VAL A 138 -12.28 -4.31 23.51
C VAL A 138 -13.37 -3.23 23.62
N ASN A 139 -13.93 -2.80 22.51
CA ASN A 139 -15.02 -1.82 22.50
C ASN A 139 -16.28 -2.34 23.23
N GLN A 140 -16.61 -3.63 23.11
CA GLN A 140 -17.71 -4.24 23.85
C GLN A 140 -17.47 -4.20 25.37
N TRP A 141 -16.28 -4.56 25.84
CA TRP A 141 -15.92 -4.49 27.25
C TRP A 141 -15.99 -3.07 27.81
N ILE A 142 -15.48 -2.08 27.05
CA ILE A 142 -15.57 -0.66 27.45
C ILE A 142 -17.03 -0.24 27.57
N LYS A 143 -17.86 -0.54 26.57
CA LYS A 143 -19.28 -0.19 26.56
C LYS A 143 -20.10 -0.90 27.64
N ALA A 144 -19.75 -2.12 27.95
CA ALA A 144 -20.39 -2.91 29.02
C ALA A 144 -19.95 -2.46 30.43
N GLY A 145 -18.95 -1.59 30.54
CA GLY A 145 -18.42 -1.16 31.83
C GLY A 145 -17.55 -2.19 32.54
N GLU A 146 -17.13 -3.26 31.88
CA GLU A 146 -16.34 -4.35 32.44
C GLU A 146 -15.02 -3.88 33.08
N ILE A 147 -14.45 -2.83 32.53
CA ILE A 147 -13.20 -2.22 33.03
C ILE A 147 -13.45 -0.90 33.79
N GLY A 148 -14.72 -0.58 34.07
CA GLY A 148 -15.11 0.69 34.68
C GLY A 148 -14.93 1.89 33.75
N THR A 149 -14.79 3.06 34.33
CA THR A 149 -14.55 4.29 33.55
C THR A 149 -13.16 4.29 32.94
N LEU A 150 -13.09 4.35 31.62
CA LEU A 150 -11.82 4.48 30.88
C LEU A 150 -11.14 5.79 31.27
N ARG A 151 -9.93 5.72 31.87
CA ARG A 151 -9.15 6.88 32.30
C ARG A 151 -7.87 7.04 31.52
N GLU A 152 -7.20 5.93 31.24
CA GLU A 152 -5.89 5.93 30.57
C GLU A 152 -5.83 4.82 29.54
N ILE A 153 -5.12 5.07 28.47
CA ILE A 153 -4.79 4.10 27.42
C ILE A 153 -3.28 4.08 27.25
N HIS A 154 -2.67 2.93 27.55
CA HIS A 154 -1.25 2.71 27.31
C HIS A 154 -1.09 1.91 26.01
N ASN A 155 -0.41 2.50 25.03
CA ASN A 155 -0.08 1.84 23.78
C ASN A 155 1.43 1.71 23.66
N TRP A 156 1.91 0.49 23.50
CA TRP A 156 3.34 0.22 23.37
C TRP A 156 3.64 -0.78 22.26
N SER A 157 4.87 -0.76 21.79
CA SER A 157 5.38 -1.70 20.81
C SER A 157 6.74 -2.23 21.24
N ASN A 158 6.98 -3.51 20.99
CA ASN A 158 8.30 -4.14 21.21
C ASN A 158 9.28 -3.90 20.03
N ARG A 159 8.89 -3.10 19.06
CA ARG A 159 9.78 -2.65 18.00
C ARG A 159 10.66 -1.50 18.50
N PRO A 160 11.84 -1.26 17.91
CA PRO A 160 12.19 -1.48 16.51
C PRO A 160 12.85 -2.85 16.25
N VAL A 161 12.46 -3.47 15.13
CA VAL A 161 13.12 -4.65 14.56
C VAL A 161 14.05 -4.29 13.40
N TRP A 162 14.04 -3.03 12.99
CA TRP A 162 14.91 -2.52 11.94
C TRP A 162 16.27 -2.15 12.51
N PRO A 163 17.36 -2.29 11.75
CA PRO A 163 18.66 -1.79 12.17
C PRO A 163 18.55 -0.31 12.56
N GLN A 164 19.04 0.01 13.74
CA GLN A 164 19.15 1.40 14.20
C GLN A 164 20.56 1.88 13.88
N TRP A 165 20.65 2.84 13.00
CA TRP A 165 21.92 3.44 12.63
C TRP A 165 22.31 4.49 13.68
N THR A 166 23.52 4.39 14.20
CA THR A 166 24.09 5.37 15.13
C THR A 166 24.67 6.59 14.41
N SER A 167 24.90 6.46 13.11
CA SER A 167 25.39 7.52 12.23
C SER A 167 24.76 7.38 10.85
N ILE A 168 24.67 8.47 10.11
CA ILE A 168 24.24 8.43 8.72
C ILE A 168 25.29 7.68 7.89
N PRO A 169 24.91 6.67 7.09
CA PRO A 169 25.84 6.00 6.19
C PRO A 169 26.52 7.00 5.26
N THR A 170 27.80 6.82 5.06
CA THR A 170 28.61 7.68 4.16
C THR A 170 28.78 7.09 2.77
N ASP A 171 28.36 5.84 2.59
CA ASP A 171 28.43 5.15 1.31
C ASP A 171 27.45 5.78 0.31
N THR A 172 27.93 5.95 -0.90
CA THR A 172 27.15 6.46 -2.04
C THR A 172 27.12 5.42 -3.16
N PRO A 173 26.41 4.29 -2.99
CA PRO A 173 26.32 3.28 -4.01
C PRO A 173 25.65 3.84 -5.28
N PRO A 174 25.96 3.31 -6.46
CA PRO A 174 25.28 3.71 -7.68
C PRO A 174 23.78 3.38 -7.60
N ILE A 175 22.98 4.22 -8.23
CA ILE A 175 21.55 3.97 -8.36
C ILE A 175 21.36 2.72 -9.22
N PRO A 176 20.60 1.72 -8.77
CA PRO A 176 20.34 0.51 -9.55
C PRO A 176 19.71 0.83 -10.91
N GLU A 177 20.03 0.05 -11.92
CA GLU A 177 19.43 0.17 -13.23
C GLU A 177 17.89 0.04 -13.17
N GLY A 178 17.17 0.91 -13.86
CA GLY A 178 15.71 0.92 -13.87
C GLY A 178 15.06 1.56 -12.64
N PHE A 179 15.85 2.06 -11.70
CA PHE A 179 15.35 2.77 -10.53
C PHE A 179 15.32 4.29 -10.78
N ASP A 180 14.14 4.89 -10.75
CA ASP A 180 13.96 6.33 -10.86
C ASP A 180 14.01 6.98 -9.47
N TRP A 181 15.12 7.63 -9.17
CA TRP A 181 15.36 8.26 -7.87
C TRP A 181 14.42 9.44 -7.60
N ASP A 182 14.14 10.25 -8.61
CA ASP A 182 13.27 11.43 -8.47
C ASP A 182 11.82 11.02 -8.22
N LEU A 183 11.33 9.99 -8.92
CA LEU A 183 10.01 9.42 -8.65
C LEU A 183 9.91 8.77 -7.27
N TRP A 184 11.01 8.16 -6.80
CA TRP A 184 11.05 7.55 -5.46
C TRP A 184 11.06 8.60 -4.35
N LEU A 185 11.85 9.65 -4.50
CA LEU A 185 11.88 10.77 -3.54
C LEU A 185 10.55 11.53 -3.52
N GLY A 186 9.96 11.76 -4.68
CA GLY A 186 8.69 12.47 -4.81
C GLY A 186 8.81 13.94 -4.41
N VAL A 187 7.89 14.38 -3.55
CA VAL A 187 7.81 15.76 -3.04
C VAL A 187 8.55 15.87 -1.70
N VAL A 188 9.85 15.97 -1.73
CA VAL A 188 10.71 16.22 -0.55
C VAL A 188 11.05 17.68 -0.41
#